data_e086ebaa109beef86338d5204dbb1930
#
_entry.id   e086ebaa109beef86338d5204dbb1930
#
_cell.length_a   1.000
_cell.length_b   1.000
_cell.length_c   1.000
_cell.angle_alpha   90.00
_cell.angle_beta   90.00
_cell.angle_gamma   90.00
#
_symmetry.space_group_name_H-M   'P 1'
#
loop_
_entity.id
_entity.type
_entity.pdbx_description
1 polymer ?
#
loop_
_entity_poly.entity_id
_entity_poly.type
_entity_poly.pdbx_seq_one_letter_code
_entity_poly.pdbx_strand_id
1 'polypeptide(L)'
;MSLRRFTSGASLWLSSVVLEELYAGADSRAQRLLERLERDFERAQRILVPNLSDWSRCGKVLGLLAAKYDYERIGQGRLTNDALIAVSAGRMGITVLTANKRDFARIAEIRPFAWELENPLGA
;
A
#
# COMPACT_ATOMS: atom_id res chain seq x y z
N MET A 1 -6.68 -12.87 3.08
CA MET A 1 -6.24 -11.46 3.05
C MET A 1 -4.73 -11.42 2.85
N SER A 2 -4.26 -10.79 1.81
CA SER A 2 -2.82 -10.70 1.62
C SER A 2 -2.25 -9.51 2.38
N LEU A 3 -1.16 -9.75 3.09
CA LEU A 3 -0.43 -8.70 3.79
C LEU A 3 0.48 -8.00 2.79
N ARG A 4 0.26 -6.69 2.62
CA ARG A 4 1.12 -5.88 1.76
C ARG A 4 2.28 -5.36 2.58
N ARG A 5 3.48 -5.56 2.09
CA ARG A 5 4.71 -5.17 2.77
C ARG A 5 5.53 -4.25 1.91
N PHE A 6 6.33 -3.42 2.55
CA PHE A 6 7.25 -2.50 1.89
C PHE A 6 8.66 -2.83 2.31
N THR A 7 9.58 -2.79 1.35
CA THR A 7 10.98 -3.05 1.63
C THR A 7 11.84 -1.87 1.19
N SER A 8 12.90 -1.62 1.94
CA SER A 8 13.96 -0.68 1.58
C SER A 8 15.27 -1.36 1.96
N GLY A 9 16.04 -1.81 0.95
CA GLY A 9 17.19 -2.67 1.19
C GLY A 9 16.74 -3.96 1.86
N ALA A 10 17.33 -4.29 3.01
CA ALA A 10 16.98 -5.48 3.79
C ALA A 10 15.86 -5.22 4.81
N SER A 11 15.38 -3.99 4.93
CA SER A 11 14.41 -3.61 5.95
C SER A 11 12.97 -3.77 5.46
N LEU A 12 12.11 -4.26 6.34
CA LEU A 12 10.69 -4.40 6.09
C LEU A 12 9.95 -3.23 6.70
N TRP A 13 9.01 -2.67 5.95
CA TRP A 13 8.17 -1.56 6.39
C TRP A 13 6.69 -1.97 6.38
N LEU A 14 5.91 -1.38 7.26
CA LEU A 14 4.47 -1.59 7.32
C LEU A 14 3.77 -0.27 7.01
N SER A 15 2.87 -0.29 6.03
CA SER A 15 2.07 0.91 5.69
C SER A 15 0.93 1.07 6.68
N SER A 16 0.69 2.32 7.11
CA SER A 16 -0.47 2.64 7.94
C SER A 16 -1.79 2.41 7.20
N VAL A 17 -1.79 2.52 5.87
CA VAL A 17 -2.96 2.19 5.05
C VAL A 17 -3.28 0.70 5.16
N VAL A 18 -2.25 -0.15 5.13
CA VAL A 18 -2.41 -1.60 5.29
C VAL A 18 -2.89 -1.93 6.71
N LEU A 19 -2.38 -1.26 7.72
CA LEU A 19 -2.85 -1.44 9.09
C LEU A 19 -4.35 -1.18 9.21
N GLU A 20 -4.83 -0.10 8.63
CA GLU A 20 -6.26 0.21 8.63
C GLU A 20 -7.07 -0.92 7.99
N GLU A 21 -6.64 -1.42 6.84
CA GLU A 21 -7.30 -2.52 6.15
C GLU A 21 -7.32 -3.80 7.01
N LEU A 22 -6.21 -4.10 7.66
CA LEU A 22 -6.09 -5.29 8.50
C LEU A 22 -6.99 -5.20 9.74
N TYR A 23 -7.01 -4.04 10.41
CA TYR A 23 -7.89 -3.85 11.57
C TYR A 23 -9.36 -3.92 11.18
N ALA A 24 -9.73 -3.38 10.04
CA ALA A 24 -11.11 -3.37 9.58
C ALA A 24 -11.66 -4.78 9.38
N GLY A 25 -10.81 -5.74 9.03
CA GLY A 25 -11.22 -7.12 8.81
C GLY A 25 -10.94 -8.05 10.00
N ALA A 26 -10.49 -7.53 11.14
CA ALA A 26 -10.01 -8.35 12.25
C ALA A 26 -11.07 -8.56 13.34
N ASP A 27 -11.17 -9.79 13.84
CA ASP A 27 -11.90 -10.08 15.07
C ASP A 27 -11.05 -9.68 16.29
N SER A 28 -11.58 -9.89 17.50
CA SER A 28 -10.90 -9.50 18.74
C SER A 28 -9.53 -10.15 18.92
N ARG A 29 -9.40 -11.41 18.51
CA ARG A 29 -8.14 -12.14 18.62
C ARG A 29 -7.11 -11.59 17.63
N ALA A 30 -7.53 -11.39 16.39
CA ALA A 30 -6.67 -10.83 15.35
C ALA A 30 -6.23 -9.40 15.68
N GLN A 31 -7.13 -8.59 16.27
CA GLN A 31 -6.78 -7.24 16.71
C GLN A 31 -5.61 -7.24 17.68
N ARG A 32 -5.59 -8.16 18.64
CA ARG A 32 -4.48 -8.23 19.60
C ARG A 32 -3.15 -8.55 18.93
N LEU A 33 -3.18 -9.46 17.95
CA LEU A 33 -1.98 -9.77 17.17
C LEU A 33 -1.50 -8.56 16.35
N LEU A 34 -2.44 -7.84 15.74
CA LEU A 34 -2.14 -6.65 14.96
C LEU A 34 -1.58 -5.52 15.84
N GLU A 35 -2.08 -5.36 17.05
CA GLU A 35 -1.55 -4.37 17.99
C GLU A 35 -0.09 -4.65 18.34
N ARG A 36 0.29 -5.91 18.48
CA ARG A 36 1.69 -6.28 18.69
C ARG A 36 2.54 -5.97 17.45
N LEU A 37 2.03 -6.32 16.28
CA LEU A 37 2.70 -6.05 15.02
C LEU A 37 2.95 -4.55 14.86
N GLU A 38 1.92 -3.74 15.08
CA GLU A 38 2.02 -2.29 15.02
C GLU A 38 3.09 -1.76 15.97
N ARG A 39 3.07 -2.21 17.23
CA ARG A 39 4.07 -1.78 18.22
C ARG A 39 5.49 -2.13 17.80
N ASP A 40 5.69 -3.33 17.26
CA ASP A 40 7.02 -3.78 16.83
C ASP A 40 7.56 -2.91 15.69
N PHE A 41 6.73 -2.62 14.70
CA PHE A 41 7.14 -1.76 13.59
C PHE A 41 7.31 -0.30 14.03
N GLU A 42 6.45 0.18 14.93
CA GLU A 42 6.58 1.54 15.46
C GLU A 42 7.88 1.72 16.24
N ARG A 43 8.23 0.76 17.09
CA ARG A 43 9.49 0.79 17.84
C ARG A 43 10.70 0.75 16.91
N ALA A 44 10.62 0.01 15.83
CA ALA A 44 11.67 -0.06 14.82
C ALA A 44 11.70 1.18 13.92
N GLN A 45 10.73 2.09 14.04
CA GLN A 45 10.56 3.26 13.16
C GLN A 45 10.42 2.84 11.70
N ARG A 46 9.59 1.81 11.48
CA ARG A 46 9.35 1.21 10.16
C ARG A 46 7.86 1.23 9.77
N ILE A 47 7.14 2.24 10.21
CA ILE A 47 5.76 2.47 9.74
C ILE A 47 5.77 3.58 8.72
N LEU A 48 5.24 3.28 7.52
CA LEU A 48 5.10 4.25 6.44
C LEU A 48 3.75 4.94 6.59
N VAL A 49 3.78 6.25 6.88
CA VAL A 49 2.57 7.05 7.05
C VAL A 49 2.50 8.07 5.93
N PRO A 50 1.41 8.11 5.14
CA PRO A 50 1.24 9.13 4.11
C PRO A 50 1.21 10.54 4.69
N ASN A 51 1.86 11.47 4.02
CA ASN A 51 1.81 12.88 4.37
C ASN A 51 0.82 13.64 3.48
N LEU A 52 0.65 14.94 3.70
CA LEU A 52 -0.28 15.74 2.89
C LEU A 52 0.04 15.67 1.40
N SER A 53 1.31 15.75 1.05
CA SER A 53 1.75 15.67 -0.34
C SER A 53 1.36 14.34 -0.97
N ASP A 54 1.46 13.25 -0.21
CA ASP A 54 1.05 11.93 -0.68
C ASP A 54 -0.45 11.88 -0.98
N TRP A 55 -1.27 12.46 -0.12
CA TRP A 55 -2.71 12.55 -0.35
C TRP A 55 -3.03 13.34 -1.62
N SER A 56 -2.39 14.49 -1.80
CA SER A 56 -2.61 15.33 -2.99
C SER A 56 -2.20 14.59 -4.27
N ARG A 57 -1.04 13.94 -4.26
CA ARG A 57 -0.58 13.15 -5.40
C ARG A 57 -1.48 11.96 -5.67
N CYS A 58 -1.95 11.29 -4.62
CA CYS A 58 -2.90 10.19 -4.75
C CYS A 58 -4.15 10.66 -5.52
N GLY A 59 -4.72 11.79 -5.13
CA GLY A 59 -5.87 12.36 -5.82
C GLY A 59 -5.60 12.65 -7.29
N LYS A 60 -4.43 13.20 -7.60
CA LYS A 60 -4.04 13.48 -9.00
C LYS A 60 -3.88 12.20 -9.81
N VAL A 61 -3.26 11.18 -9.23
CA VAL A 61 -3.10 9.86 -9.87
C VAL A 61 -4.47 9.25 -10.15
N LEU A 62 -5.37 9.30 -9.18
CA LEU A 62 -6.72 8.76 -9.35
C LEU A 62 -7.49 9.47 -10.47
N GLY A 63 -7.35 10.78 -10.57
CA GLY A 63 -7.96 11.55 -11.65
C GLY A 63 -7.47 11.13 -13.03
N LEU A 64 -6.17 10.90 -13.16
CA LEU A 64 -5.57 10.45 -14.43
C LEU A 64 -5.96 9.00 -14.73
N LEU A 65 -6.06 8.14 -13.73
CA LEU A 65 -6.53 6.76 -13.92
C LEU A 65 -7.99 6.74 -14.37
N ALA A 66 -8.82 7.60 -13.80
CA ALA A 66 -10.23 7.72 -14.19
C ALA A 66 -10.37 8.09 -15.65
N ALA A 67 -9.54 9.01 -16.14
CA ALA A 67 -9.54 9.42 -17.53
C ALA A 67 -9.08 8.31 -18.48
N LYS A 68 -8.12 7.47 -18.02
CA LYS A 68 -7.53 6.43 -18.86
C LYS A 68 -8.34 5.12 -18.84
N TYR A 69 -8.88 4.72 -17.67
CA TYR A 69 -9.42 3.37 -17.47
C TYR A 69 -10.89 3.32 -17.05
N ASP A 70 -11.61 4.43 -17.05
CA ASP A 70 -12.99 4.46 -16.55
C ASP A 70 -13.05 4.06 -15.07
N TYR A 71 -12.92 5.05 -14.23
CA TYR A 71 -12.79 4.93 -12.77
C TYR A 71 -13.85 4.03 -12.12
N GLU A 72 -15.10 4.08 -12.60
CA GLU A 72 -16.20 3.33 -12.00
C GLU A 72 -16.01 1.82 -12.09
N ARG A 73 -15.28 1.36 -13.08
CA ARG A 73 -15.02 -0.07 -13.30
C ARG A 73 -13.87 -0.62 -12.46
N ILE A 74 -13.08 0.26 -11.84
CA ILE A 74 -11.84 -0.16 -11.17
C ILE A 74 -12.06 -0.45 -9.69
N GLY A 75 -13.20 -0.07 -9.11
CA GLY A 75 -13.49 -0.27 -7.69
C GLY A 75 -12.81 0.80 -6.83
N GLN A 76 -13.50 1.88 -6.62
CA GLN A 76 -12.97 3.15 -6.13
C GLN A 76 -12.21 3.10 -4.81
N GLY A 77 -12.76 2.47 -3.76
CA GLY A 77 -12.17 2.50 -2.43
C GLY A 77 -10.83 1.79 -2.36
N ARG A 78 -10.74 0.60 -2.94
CA ARG A 78 -9.51 -0.18 -2.96
C ARG A 78 -8.43 0.49 -3.79
N LEU A 79 -8.80 1.09 -4.92
CA LEU A 79 -7.86 1.78 -5.78
C LEU A 79 -7.26 3.00 -5.08
N THR A 80 -8.06 3.73 -4.31
CA THR A 80 -7.58 4.85 -3.50
C THR A 80 -6.49 4.41 -2.54
N ASN A 81 -6.73 3.32 -1.80
CA ASN A 81 -5.75 2.79 -0.86
C ASN A 81 -4.47 2.36 -1.58
N ASP A 82 -4.59 1.66 -2.69
CA ASP A 82 -3.43 1.21 -3.47
C ASP A 82 -2.63 2.38 -4.02
N ALA A 83 -3.30 3.42 -4.54
CA ALA A 83 -2.63 4.61 -5.02
C ALA A 83 -1.89 5.34 -3.89
N LEU A 84 -2.51 5.43 -2.72
CA LEU A 84 -1.91 6.08 -1.56
C LEU A 84 -0.67 5.31 -1.07
N ILE A 85 -0.75 3.98 -1.05
CA ILE A 85 0.39 3.12 -0.73
C ILE A 85 1.54 3.36 -1.73
N ALA A 86 1.23 3.33 -3.03
CA ALA A 86 2.23 3.50 -4.08
C ALA A 86 2.92 4.85 -4.01
N VAL A 87 2.15 5.92 -3.85
CA VAL A 87 2.68 7.30 -3.80
C VAL A 87 3.58 7.49 -2.58
N SER A 88 3.14 7.04 -1.40
CA SER A 88 3.91 7.20 -0.18
C SER A 88 5.18 6.35 -0.18
N ALA A 89 5.11 5.12 -0.67
CA ALA A 89 6.29 4.26 -0.82
C ALA A 89 7.27 4.86 -1.83
N GLY A 90 6.79 5.39 -2.95
CA GLY A 90 7.63 6.04 -3.95
C GLY A 90 8.39 7.24 -3.39
N ARG A 91 7.73 8.04 -2.55
CA ARG A 91 8.38 9.18 -1.89
C ARG A 91 9.54 8.74 -1.00
N MET A 92 9.38 7.62 -0.33
CA MET A 92 10.39 7.11 0.61
C MET A 92 11.42 6.18 -0.03
N GLY A 93 11.31 5.91 -1.33
CA GLY A 93 12.20 4.98 -2.01
C GLY A 93 12.03 3.54 -1.56
N ILE A 94 10.82 3.17 -1.15
CA ILE A 94 10.50 1.83 -0.64
C ILE A 94 9.81 1.03 -1.76
N THR A 95 10.23 -0.22 -1.94
CA THR A 95 9.61 -1.12 -2.92
C THR A 95 8.34 -1.73 -2.35
N VAL A 96 7.24 -1.64 -3.09
CA VAL A 96 5.96 -2.25 -2.70
C VAL A 96 5.95 -3.72 -3.09
N LEU A 97 5.62 -4.60 -2.14
CA LEU A 97 5.31 -6.00 -2.42
C LEU A 97 3.79 -6.18 -2.42
N THR A 98 3.26 -6.69 -3.52
CA THR A 98 1.81 -6.83 -3.67
C THR A 98 1.45 -8.05 -4.51
N ALA A 99 0.28 -8.64 -4.22
CA ALA A 99 -0.33 -9.66 -5.07
C ALA A 99 -1.24 -9.04 -6.14
N ASN A 100 -1.55 -7.76 -6.04
CA ASN A 100 -2.47 -7.06 -6.94
C ASN A 100 -1.73 -6.45 -8.14
N LYS A 101 -1.37 -7.29 -9.10
CA LYS A 101 -0.62 -6.87 -10.29
C LYS A 101 -1.36 -5.80 -11.09
N ARG A 102 -2.65 -6.00 -11.34
CA ARG A 102 -3.41 -5.14 -12.25
C ARG A 102 -3.43 -3.69 -11.81
N ASP A 103 -3.82 -3.45 -10.57
CA ASP A 103 -3.99 -2.08 -10.08
C ASP A 103 -2.64 -1.36 -9.92
N PHE A 104 -1.64 -2.05 -9.37
CA PHE A 104 -0.33 -1.44 -9.17
C PHE A 104 0.40 -1.19 -10.50
N ALA A 105 0.23 -2.06 -11.51
CA ALA A 105 0.77 -1.81 -12.84
C ALA A 105 0.14 -0.56 -13.47
N ARG A 106 -1.16 -0.38 -13.31
CA ARG A 106 -1.86 0.81 -13.83
C ARG A 106 -1.44 2.09 -13.13
N ILE A 107 -1.27 2.04 -11.82
CA ILE A 107 -0.77 3.18 -11.04
C ILE A 107 0.64 3.54 -11.52
N ALA A 108 1.49 2.55 -11.75
CA ALA A 108 2.87 2.77 -12.21
C ALA A 108 2.95 3.42 -13.59
N GLU A 109 1.94 3.23 -14.45
CA GLU A 109 1.87 3.90 -15.74
C GLU A 109 1.72 5.42 -15.59
N ILE A 110 0.98 5.85 -14.56
CA ILE A 110 0.74 7.27 -14.30
C ILE A 110 1.90 7.88 -13.51
N ARG A 111 2.36 7.18 -12.49
CA ARG A 111 3.47 7.63 -11.63
C ARG A 111 4.35 6.44 -11.30
N PRO A 112 5.52 6.34 -11.92
CA PRO A 112 6.42 5.21 -11.69
C PRO A 112 6.89 5.12 -10.23
N PHE A 113 6.95 3.90 -9.73
CA PHE A 113 7.48 3.57 -8.41
C PHE A 113 8.00 2.14 -8.44
N ALA A 114 8.80 1.75 -7.45
CA ALA A 114 9.34 0.40 -7.38
C ALA A 114 8.31 -0.55 -6.78
N TRP A 115 7.98 -1.63 -7.48
CA TRP A 115 7.06 -2.64 -6.98
C TRP A 115 7.41 -4.02 -7.52
N GLU A 116 7.05 -5.04 -6.74
CA GLU A 116 7.27 -6.43 -7.09
C GLU A 116 6.04 -7.25 -6.73
N LEU A 117 5.81 -8.31 -7.48
CA LEU A 117 4.74 -9.24 -7.16
C LEU A 117 5.16 -10.09 -5.97
N GLU A 118 4.24 -10.19 -5.00
CA GLU A 118 4.40 -11.11 -3.89
C GLU A 118 4.28 -12.53 -4.40
N ASN A 119 5.26 -13.37 -4.04
CA ASN A 119 5.24 -14.80 -4.38
C ASN A 119 4.85 -15.60 -3.14
N PRO A 120 3.56 -15.93 -2.97
CA PRO A 120 3.10 -16.61 -1.76
C PRO A 120 3.64 -18.02 -1.60
N LEU A 121 4.16 -18.63 -2.67
CA LEU A 121 4.72 -19.97 -2.62
C LEU A 121 6.22 -19.98 -2.34
N GLY A 122 6.83 -18.83 -2.24
CA GLY A 122 8.25 -18.71 -1.93
C GLY A 122 9.17 -19.25 -2.99
N ALA A 123 8.68 -19.40 -4.20
CA ALA A 123 9.47 -19.95 -5.30
C ALA A 123 10.14 -18.84 -6.11
#